data_4803223df55a6fcee19737d5c30c4361
#
_entry.id   4803223df55a6fcee19737d5c30c4361
#
_cell.length_a   1.000
_cell.length_b   1.000
_cell.length_c   1.000
_cell.angle_alpha   90.00
_cell.angle_beta   90.00
_cell.angle_gamma   90.00
#
_symmetry.space_group_name_H-M   'P 1'
#
loop_
_entity.id
_entity.type
_entity.pdbx_description
1 polymer ?
#
loop_
_entity_poly.entity_id
_entity_poly.type
_entity_poly.pdbx_seq_one_letter_code
_entity_poly.pdbx_strand_id
1 'polypeptide(L)'
;MLSPLNTPQQKLPETLFQDLCRYIACNYEDPVTWICSMEESCDFAPVHEASLRRSIHKTEKAIPSTLAELLEQQDMGFSEKLLELIDKSGQKDSEIYKKAGLTKQHFSKIRSNPHYRPTKPTAISLALALELDLQQTNDLLSRAGFTLSNSSKFDLIIRYFIQRKIFNIVEINLALYEFDQPLLGA
;
A
#
# COMPACT_ATOMS: atom_id res chain seq x y z
N MET A 1 12.05 -40.34 -20.17
CA MET A 1 10.72 -39.76 -20.38
C MET A 1 10.26 -39.20 -19.04
N LEU A 2 10.45 -37.93 -18.81
CA LEU A 2 9.98 -37.24 -17.59
C LEU A 2 8.57 -36.72 -17.87
N SER A 3 7.60 -37.27 -17.14
CA SER A 3 6.20 -36.78 -17.22
C SER A 3 6.12 -35.32 -16.75
N PRO A 4 5.36 -34.45 -17.43
CA PRO A 4 5.17 -33.12 -16.94
C PRO A 4 4.36 -33.15 -15.63
N LEU A 5 4.93 -32.56 -14.58
CA LEU A 5 4.24 -32.31 -13.31
C LEU A 5 3.00 -31.45 -13.59
N ASN A 6 1.85 -32.10 -13.58
CA ASN A 6 0.54 -31.47 -13.65
C ASN A 6 0.27 -30.76 -12.30
N THR A 7 0.89 -29.63 -12.08
CA THR A 7 0.55 -28.75 -10.95
C THR A 7 -0.82 -28.15 -11.28
N PRO A 8 -1.86 -28.35 -10.45
CA PRO A 8 -3.14 -27.70 -10.68
C PRO A 8 -2.89 -26.19 -10.68
N GLN A 9 -3.11 -25.54 -11.82
CA GLN A 9 -3.06 -24.09 -11.92
C GLN A 9 -4.14 -23.54 -10.97
N GLN A 10 -3.69 -23.08 -9.82
CA GLN A 10 -4.56 -22.44 -8.85
C GLN A 10 -5.00 -21.11 -9.47
N LYS A 11 -6.24 -21.08 -9.97
CA LYS A 11 -6.84 -19.88 -10.57
C LYS A 11 -7.63 -19.14 -9.51
N LEU A 12 -7.70 -17.82 -9.67
CA LEU A 12 -8.56 -16.99 -8.87
C LEU A 12 -10.03 -17.42 -9.06
N PRO A 13 -10.87 -17.46 -8.01
CA PRO A 13 -12.29 -17.72 -8.17
C PRO A 13 -12.92 -16.72 -9.14
N GLU A 14 -13.70 -17.20 -10.11
CA GLU A 14 -14.28 -16.38 -11.18
C GLU A 14 -15.09 -15.19 -10.64
N THR A 15 -15.85 -15.40 -9.57
CA THR A 15 -16.63 -14.34 -8.92
C THR A 15 -15.75 -13.24 -8.36
N LEU A 16 -14.63 -13.60 -7.73
CA LEU A 16 -13.67 -12.65 -7.16
C LEU A 16 -12.95 -11.88 -8.28
N PHE A 17 -12.62 -12.55 -9.38
CA PHE A 17 -12.00 -11.92 -10.53
C PHE A 17 -12.93 -10.88 -11.18
N GLN A 18 -14.21 -11.22 -11.40
CA GLN A 18 -15.19 -10.30 -11.96
C GLN A 18 -15.44 -9.08 -11.07
N ASP A 19 -15.52 -9.29 -9.75
CA ASP A 19 -15.67 -8.21 -8.79
C ASP A 19 -14.45 -7.29 -8.78
N LEU A 20 -13.25 -7.86 -8.88
CA LEU A 20 -11.99 -7.10 -8.95
C LEU A 20 -11.91 -6.30 -10.25
N CYS A 21 -12.29 -6.88 -11.40
CA CYS A 21 -12.36 -6.16 -12.67
C CYS A 21 -13.30 -4.94 -12.57
N ARG A 22 -14.48 -5.13 -11.98
CA ARG A 22 -15.44 -4.03 -11.77
C ARG A 22 -14.87 -2.96 -10.84
N TYR A 23 -14.23 -3.37 -9.75
CA TYR A 23 -13.60 -2.44 -8.82
C TYR A 23 -12.49 -1.59 -9.48
N ILE A 24 -11.62 -2.23 -10.27
CA ILE A 24 -10.57 -1.53 -11.02
C ILE A 24 -11.20 -0.55 -12.03
N ALA A 25 -12.20 -0.99 -12.81
CA ALA A 25 -12.86 -0.12 -13.79
C ALA A 25 -13.50 1.12 -13.16
N CYS A 26 -14.00 1.02 -11.92
CA CYS A 26 -14.62 2.16 -11.22
C CYS A 26 -13.63 3.08 -10.50
N ASN A 27 -12.42 2.60 -10.18
CA ASN A 27 -11.48 3.33 -9.32
C ASN A 27 -10.15 3.65 -10.00
N TYR A 28 -9.88 3.09 -11.19
CA TYR A 28 -8.65 3.34 -11.91
C TYR A 28 -8.71 4.71 -12.59
N GLU A 29 -7.79 5.58 -12.23
CA GLU A 29 -7.56 6.88 -12.85
C GLU A 29 -6.35 6.76 -13.78
N ASP A 30 -6.60 6.68 -15.09
CA ASP A 30 -5.52 6.63 -16.08
C ASP A 30 -4.80 7.99 -16.12
N PRO A 31 -3.47 8.02 -15.86
CA PRO A 31 -2.73 9.28 -15.93
C PRO A 31 -2.78 9.96 -17.31
N VAL A 32 -3.06 9.22 -18.37
CA VAL A 32 -3.17 9.77 -19.74
C VAL A 32 -4.48 10.52 -19.95
N THR A 33 -5.56 10.11 -19.28
CA THR A 33 -6.88 10.76 -19.41
C THR A 33 -6.87 12.20 -18.89
N TRP A 34 -6.04 12.49 -17.90
CA TRP A 34 -5.88 13.85 -17.36
C TRP A 34 -5.25 14.82 -18.38
N ILE A 35 -4.36 14.35 -19.23
CA ILE A 35 -3.68 15.16 -20.25
C ILE A 35 -4.67 15.53 -21.36
N CYS A 36 -5.52 14.61 -21.79
CA CYS A 36 -6.52 14.86 -22.82
C CYS A 36 -7.68 15.78 -22.37
N SER A 37 -8.04 15.74 -21.09
CA SER A 37 -9.10 16.63 -20.56
C SER A 37 -8.61 18.05 -20.31
N MET A 38 -7.30 18.30 -20.25
CA MET A 38 -6.73 19.65 -20.13
C MET A 38 -6.63 20.39 -21.46
N GLU A 39 -6.70 19.67 -22.60
CA GLU A 39 -6.64 20.33 -23.92
C GLU A 39 -7.97 20.92 -24.40
N GLU A 40 -9.11 20.51 -23.83
CA GLU A 40 -10.44 20.98 -24.25
C GLU A 40 -11.06 22.11 -23.39
N SER A 41 -10.42 22.54 -22.30
CA SER A 41 -10.95 23.64 -21.48
C SER A 41 -9.86 24.61 -21.02
N CYS A 42 -9.29 25.37 -21.96
CA CYS A 42 -8.56 26.59 -21.66
C CYS A 42 -9.52 27.79 -21.51
N ASP A 43 -10.55 27.64 -20.69
CA ASP A 43 -11.26 28.79 -20.13
C ASP A 43 -10.79 28.98 -18.70
N PHE A 44 -9.83 29.86 -18.53
CA PHE A 44 -9.31 30.32 -17.26
C PHE A 44 -10.38 31.13 -16.54
N ALA A 45 -11.32 30.44 -15.91
CA ALA A 45 -12.22 31.10 -14.96
C ALA A 45 -11.45 31.37 -13.66
N PRO A 46 -11.46 32.58 -13.12
CA PRO A 46 -10.76 32.90 -11.88
C PRO A 46 -11.35 32.06 -10.75
N VAL A 47 -10.52 31.22 -10.15
CA VAL A 47 -10.87 30.42 -8.97
C VAL A 47 -11.33 31.38 -7.87
N HIS A 48 -12.60 31.28 -7.52
CA HIS A 48 -13.21 32.08 -6.47
C HIS A 48 -12.55 31.70 -5.14
N GLU A 49 -11.82 32.64 -4.56
CA GLU A 49 -11.02 32.56 -3.34
C GLU A 49 -11.79 32.05 -2.10
N ALA A 50 -13.11 31.98 -2.20
CA ALA A 50 -14.01 31.52 -1.14
C ALA A 50 -14.03 29.99 -0.93
N SER A 51 -13.55 29.18 -1.90
CA SER A 51 -13.58 27.72 -1.78
C SER A 51 -12.36 27.15 -1.02
N LEU A 52 -11.24 27.87 -1.01
CA LEU A 52 -10.02 27.45 -0.29
C LEU A 52 -10.11 27.61 1.23
N ARG A 53 -11.01 28.47 1.73
CA ARG A 53 -11.08 28.77 3.17
C ARG A 53 -11.81 27.73 4.02
N ARG A 54 -12.50 26.75 3.42
CA ARG A 54 -13.30 25.75 4.16
C ARG A 54 -12.55 24.47 4.53
N SER A 55 -11.35 24.24 4.02
CA SER A 55 -10.56 23.02 4.29
C SER A 55 -9.47 23.17 5.35
N ILE A 56 -9.27 24.37 5.91
CA ILE A 56 -8.16 24.66 6.85
C ILE A 56 -8.59 24.58 8.33
N HIS A 57 -9.75 24.03 8.63
CA HIS A 57 -10.19 23.86 10.01
C HIS A 57 -10.08 22.40 10.47
N LYS A 58 -8.83 21.92 10.63
CA LYS A 58 -8.53 20.86 11.61
C LYS A 58 -7.02 20.78 11.86
N THR A 59 -6.71 20.96 13.14
CA THR A 59 -5.39 20.86 13.77
C THR A 59 -4.43 22.03 13.53
N GLU A 60 -4.60 23.11 14.31
CA GLU A 60 -3.51 24.01 14.69
C GLU A 60 -2.51 23.23 15.56
N LYS A 61 -1.66 22.42 14.95
CA LYS A 61 -0.33 22.20 15.46
C LYS A 61 0.44 23.48 15.14
N ALA A 62 0.97 24.15 16.18
CA ALA A 62 1.82 25.32 16.02
C ALA A 62 2.82 25.06 14.89
N ILE A 63 2.83 25.94 13.87
CA ILE A 63 3.77 25.82 12.76
C ILE A 63 5.16 26.06 13.36
N PRO A 64 6.08 25.08 13.31
CA PRO A 64 7.42 25.27 13.86
C PRO A 64 8.10 26.42 13.14
N SER A 65 8.68 27.34 13.92
CA SER A 65 9.24 28.60 13.42
C SER A 65 10.63 28.43 12.79
N THR A 66 11.27 27.29 13.01
CA THR A 66 12.60 27.01 12.49
C THR A 66 12.73 25.61 11.90
N LEU A 67 13.63 25.43 10.91
CA LEU A 67 13.94 24.12 10.31
C LEU A 67 14.45 23.12 11.37
N ALA A 68 15.18 23.58 12.40
CA ALA A 68 15.64 22.75 13.49
C ALA A 68 14.49 22.13 14.28
N GLU A 69 13.46 22.89 14.62
CA GLU A 69 12.26 22.41 15.30
C GLU A 69 11.46 21.41 14.44
N LEU A 70 11.44 21.61 13.11
CA LEU A 70 10.83 20.65 12.17
C LEU A 70 11.59 19.31 12.15
N LEU A 71 12.93 19.35 12.23
CA LEU A 71 13.76 18.16 12.23
C LEU A 71 13.69 17.39 13.57
N GLU A 72 13.42 18.08 14.67
CA GLU A 72 13.20 17.45 15.99
C GLU A 72 11.83 16.75 16.08
N GLN A 73 10.86 17.14 15.27
CA GLN A 73 9.52 16.53 15.21
C GLN A 73 9.42 15.38 14.21
N GLN A 74 10.51 14.66 13.94
CA GLN A 74 10.46 13.50 13.04
C GLN A 74 9.53 12.43 13.60
N ASP A 75 8.59 12.00 12.77
CA ASP A 75 7.74 10.86 13.08
C ASP A 75 8.59 9.57 13.18
N MET A 76 8.09 8.59 13.95
CA MET A 76 8.69 7.25 14.04
C MET A 76 8.95 6.70 12.64
N GLY A 77 10.12 6.12 12.42
CA GLY A 77 10.48 5.48 11.17
C GLY A 77 9.63 4.24 10.86
N PHE A 78 9.77 3.72 9.62
CA PHE A 78 9.04 2.52 9.21
C PHE A 78 9.28 1.33 10.14
N SER A 79 10.55 1.03 10.48
CA SER A 79 10.91 -0.12 11.32
C SER A 79 10.33 -0.01 12.72
N GLU A 80 10.40 1.16 13.34
CA GLU A 80 9.86 1.40 14.67
C GLU A 80 8.34 1.25 14.69
N LYS A 81 7.66 1.83 13.70
CA LYS A 81 6.20 1.68 13.58
C LYS A 81 5.78 0.24 13.33
N LEU A 82 6.52 -0.47 12.49
CA LEU A 82 6.27 -1.89 12.25
C LEU A 82 6.40 -2.71 13.54
N LEU A 83 7.45 -2.50 14.33
CA LEU A 83 7.66 -3.20 15.60
C LEU A 83 6.57 -2.88 16.61
N GLU A 84 6.13 -1.62 16.70
CA GLU A 84 4.99 -1.22 17.53
C GLU A 84 3.71 -1.99 17.15
N LEU A 85 3.45 -2.14 15.85
CA LEU A 85 2.28 -2.88 15.35
C LEU A 85 2.39 -4.39 15.63
N ILE A 86 3.59 -4.96 15.52
CA ILE A 86 3.87 -6.35 15.87
C ILE A 86 3.60 -6.60 17.36
N ASP A 87 4.14 -5.75 18.23
CA ASP A 87 3.95 -5.87 19.67
C ASP A 87 2.46 -5.74 20.06
N LYS A 88 1.74 -4.84 19.40
CA LYS A 88 0.28 -4.69 19.60
C LYS A 88 -0.52 -5.90 19.10
N SER A 89 -0.08 -6.55 18.02
CA SER A 89 -0.77 -7.74 17.48
C SER A 89 -0.60 -8.98 18.33
N GLY A 90 0.42 -9.03 19.20
CA GLY A 90 0.77 -10.21 19.99
C GLY A 90 1.24 -11.43 19.17
N GLN A 91 1.42 -11.28 17.85
CA GLN A 91 1.89 -12.33 16.96
C GLN A 91 3.41 -12.51 17.08
N LYS A 92 3.88 -13.74 16.86
CA LYS A 92 5.32 -14.01 16.86
C LYS A 92 5.95 -13.52 15.55
N ASP A 93 7.15 -12.97 15.64
CA ASP A 93 7.95 -12.59 14.47
C ASP A 93 8.00 -13.68 13.39
N SER A 94 8.12 -14.96 13.85
CA SER A 94 8.21 -16.12 12.96
C SER A 94 6.94 -16.38 12.15
N GLU A 95 5.81 -15.98 12.64
CA GLU A 95 4.53 -16.11 11.93
C GLU A 95 4.39 -14.98 10.92
N ILE A 96 4.75 -13.76 11.32
CA ILE A 96 4.65 -12.56 10.48
C ILE A 96 5.54 -12.67 9.24
N TYR A 97 6.86 -12.94 9.41
CA TYR A 97 7.73 -13.02 8.23
C TYR A 97 7.36 -14.18 7.30
N LYS A 98 6.85 -15.31 7.84
CA LYS A 98 6.36 -16.42 7.01
C LYS A 98 5.08 -16.04 6.25
N LYS A 99 4.11 -15.42 6.93
CA LYS A 99 2.90 -14.89 6.28
C LYS A 99 3.25 -13.85 5.22
N ALA A 100 4.23 -12.99 5.47
CA ALA A 100 4.69 -11.97 4.53
C ALA A 100 5.51 -12.53 3.35
N GLY A 101 5.83 -13.83 3.33
CA GLY A 101 6.70 -14.42 2.31
C GLY A 101 8.16 -13.97 2.40
N LEU A 102 8.60 -13.46 3.58
CA LEU A 102 9.95 -12.95 3.79
C LEU A 102 10.85 -14.01 4.44
N THR A 103 12.16 -13.90 4.17
CA THR A 103 13.15 -14.72 4.88
C THR A 103 13.40 -14.18 6.29
N LYS A 104 13.77 -15.09 7.22
CA LYS A 104 14.18 -14.70 8.58
C LYS A 104 15.30 -13.65 8.56
N GLN A 105 16.26 -13.80 7.64
CA GLN A 105 17.39 -12.87 7.52
C GLN A 105 16.94 -11.47 7.09
N HIS A 106 16.00 -11.38 6.15
CA HIS A 106 15.43 -10.11 5.71
C HIS A 106 14.68 -9.42 6.86
N PHE A 107 13.84 -10.16 7.56
CA PHE A 107 13.11 -9.64 8.72
C PHE A 107 14.05 -9.19 9.85
N SER A 108 15.12 -9.94 10.11
CA SER A 108 16.15 -9.55 11.10
C SER A 108 16.82 -8.22 10.74
N LYS A 109 17.09 -7.95 9.45
CA LYS A 109 17.62 -6.65 9.01
C LYS A 109 16.66 -5.50 9.27
N ILE A 110 15.35 -5.74 9.06
CA ILE A 110 14.32 -4.72 9.35
C ILE A 110 14.32 -4.40 10.84
N ARG A 111 14.38 -5.42 11.69
CA ARG A 111 14.33 -5.28 13.16
C ARG A 111 15.57 -4.61 13.74
N SER A 112 16.76 -4.90 13.20
CA SER A 112 18.03 -4.37 13.70
C SER A 112 18.40 -2.97 13.21
N ASN A 113 17.74 -2.49 12.15
CA ASN A 113 18.05 -1.19 11.55
C ASN A 113 16.87 -0.23 11.64
N PRO A 114 16.89 0.76 12.54
CA PRO A 114 15.82 1.76 12.66
C PRO A 114 15.59 2.57 11.36
N HIS A 115 16.67 2.78 10.58
CA HIS A 115 16.63 3.52 9.32
C HIS A 115 16.43 2.63 8.09
N TYR A 116 15.97 1.39 8.29
CA TYR A 116 15.70 0.49 7.18
C TYR A 116 14.61 1.05 6.25
N ARG A 117 14.89 1.04 4.96
CA ARG A 117 13.93 1.44 3.92
C ARG A 117 13.51 0.20 3.13
N PRO A 118 12.29 -0.28 3.33
CA PRO A 118 11.77 -1.41 2.55
C PRO A 118 11.47 -1.00 1.11
N THR A 119 11.32 -1.98 0.23
CA THR A 119 10.61 -1.77 -1.04
C THR A 119 9.11 -1.70 -0.79
N LYS A 120 8.35 -1.09 -1.71
CA LYS A 120 6.88 -1.00 -1.60
C LYS A 120 6.21 -2.38 -1.46
N PRO A 121 6.55 -3.40 -2.27
CA PRO A 121 6.02 -4.76 -2.10
C PRO A 121 6.33 -5.35 -0.72
N THR A 122 7.55 -5.15 -0.19
CA THR A 122 7.91 -5.63 1.16
C THR A 122 7.07 -4.97 2.25
N ALA A 123 6.88 -3.66 2.18
CA ALA A 123 6.07 -2.92 3.15
C ALA A 123 4.60 -3.38 3.12
N ILE A 124 4.05 -3.60 1.92
CA ILE A 124 2.69 -4.13 1.73
C ILE A 124 2.58 -5.57 2.25
N SER A 125 3.54 -6.45 1.95
CA SER A 125 3.53 -7.83 2.45
C SER A 125 3.49 -7.90 3.97
N LEU A 126 4.22 -7.01 4.65
CA LEU A 126 4.21 -6.91 6.12
C LEU A 126 2.88 -6.36 6.65
N ALA A 127 2.29 -5.36 5.97
CA ALA A 127 0.97 -4.84 6.34
C ALA A 127 -0.12 -5.92 6.22
N LEU A 128 -0.09 -6.72 5.15
CA LEU A 128 -1.02 -7.84 4.94
C LEU A 128 -0.81 -8.96 5.95
N ALA A 129 0.45 -9.28 6.30
CA ALA A 129 0.77 -10.31 7.30
C ALA A 129 0.26 -9.94 8.70
N LEU A 130 0.23 -8.64 9.01
CA LEU A 130 -0.33 -8.09 10.25
C LEU A 130 -1.85 -7.85 10.17
N GLU A 131 -2.47 -8.13 9.04
CA GLU A 131 -3.91 -7.96 8.80
C GLU A 131 -4.40 -6.52 9.10
N LEU A 132 -3.55 -5.52 8.73
CA LEU A 132 -3.84 -4.11 8.97
C LEU A 132 -5.02 -3.64 8.12
N ASP A 133 -5.80 -2.72 8.68
CA ASP A 133 -6.81 -2.00 7.91
C ASP A 133 -6.17 -0.99 6.92
N LEU A 134 -7.01 -0.39 6.06
CA LEU A 134 -6.53 0.52 5.03
C LEU A 134 -5.85 1.77 5.60
N GLN A 135 -6.33 2.29 6.73
CA GLN A 135 -5.75 3.47 7.37
C GLN A 135 -4.39 3.16 8.00
N GLN A 136 -4.29 2.06 8.71
CA GLN A 136 -3.03 1.58 9.31
C GLN A 136 -2.01 1.23 8.24
N THR A 137 -2.46 0.60 7.13
CA THR A 137 -1.60 0.31 5.98
C THR A 137 -1.05 1.59 5.37
N ASN A 138 -1.87 2.61 5.13
CA ASN A 138 -1.41 3.88 4.60
C ASN A 138 -0.47 4.62 5.56
N ASP A 139 -0.72 4.59 6.88
CA ASP A 139 0.20 5.15 7.88
C ASP A 139 1.57 4.44 7.84
N LEU A 140 1.58 3.12 7.78
CA LEU A 140 2.82 2.35 7.69
C LEU A 140 3.58 2.61 6.37
N LEU A 141 2.87 2.67 5.23
CA LEU A 141 3.46 2.94 3.92
C LEU A 141 4.02 4.35 3.83
N SER A 142 3.33 5.35 4.37
CA SER A 142 3.78 6.76 4.35
C SER A 142 5.12 6.94 5.06
N ARG A 143 5.38 6.19 6.13
CA ARG A 143 6.67 6.19 6.84
C ARG A 143 7.82 5.58 6.04
N ALA A 144 7.51 4.76 5.04
CA ALA A 144 8.46 4.25 4.06
C ALA A 144 8.57 5.16 2.81
N GLY A 145 7.78 6.24 2.75
CA GLY A 145 7.69 7.15 1.60
C GLY A 145 6.82 6.62 0.47
N PHE A 146 5.89 5.71 0.76
CA PHE A 146 4.97 5.13 -0.22
C PHE A 146 3.51 5.48 0.09
N THR A 147 2.67 5.37 -0.93
CA THR A 147 1.22 5.49 -0.82
C THR A 147 0.53 4.53 -1.78
N LEU A 148 -0.74 4.20 -1.52
CA LEU A 148 -1.59 3.47 -2.46
C LEU A 148 -2.30 4.47 -3.37
N SER A 149 -1.99 4.45 -4.67
CA SER A 149 -2.50 5.36 -5.69
C SER A 149 -3.65 4.74 -6.49
N ASN A 150 -4.60 5.57 -6.95
CA ASN A 150 -5.62 5.15 -7.91
C ASN A 150 -5.09 5.01 -9.34
N SER A 151 -3.94 5.61 -9.64
CA SER A 151 -3.27 5.52 -10.95
C SER A 151 -2.43 4.25 -11.11
N SER A 152 -2.44 3.34 -10.15
CA SER A 152 -1.69 2.08 -10.16
C SER A 152 -2.62 0.90 -9.98
N LYS A 153 -2.70 0.02 -10.98
CA LYS A 153 -3.49 -1.22 -10.90
C LYS A 153 -3.02 -2.11 -9.75
N PHE A 154 -1.70 -2.19 -9.52
CA PHE A 154 -1.13 -2.88 -8.37
C PHE A 154 -1.72 -2.37 -7.05
N ASP A 155 -1.74 -1.06 -6.85
CA ASP A 155 -2.25 -0.45 -5.61
C ASP A 155 -3.75 -0.63 -5.43
N LEU A 156 -4.51 -0.57 -6.52
CA LEU A 156 -5.95 -0.82 -6.49
C LEU A 156 -6.27 -2.27 -6.10
N ILE A 157 -5.52 -3.23 -6.64
CA ILE A 157 -5.68 -4.65 -6.28
C ILE A 157 -5.41 -4.82 -4.78
N ILE A 158 -4.29 -4.31 -4.27
CA ILE A 158 -3.97 -4.39 -2.84
C ILE A 158 -5.06 -3.74 -1.98
N ARG A 159 -5.52 -2.54 -2.36
CA ARG A 159 -6.60 -1.82 -1.65
C ARG A 159 -7.89 -2.64 -1.62
N TYR A 160 -8.27 -3.24 -2.73
CA TYR A 160 -9.45 -4.09 -2.83
C TYR A 160 -9.42 -5.25 -1.81
N PHE A 161 -8.30 -5.97 -1.74
CA PHE A 161 -8.14 -7.10 -0.82
C PHE A 161 -8.15 -6.65 0.65
N ILE A 162 -7.49 -5.54 0.99
CA ILE A 162 -7.51 -4.98 2.35
C ILE A 162 -8.93 -4.58 2.77
N GLN A 163 -9.68 -3.89 1.90
CA GLN A 163 -11.06 -3.47 2.19
C GLN A 163 -11.99 -4.65 2.42
N ARG A 164 -11.75 -5.78 1.75
CA ARG A 164 -12.51 -7.03 1.93
C ARG A 164 -11.97 -7.92 3.04
N LYS A 165 -10.90 -7.51 3.73
CA LYS A 165 -10.23 -8.26 4.80
C LYS A 165 -9.73 -9.64 4.32
N ILE A 166 -9.30 -9.73 3.08
CA ILE A 166 -8.69 -10.92 2.48
C ILE A 166 -7.17 -10.72 2.51
N PHE A 167 -6.47 -11.39 3.45
CA PHE A 167 -5.04 -11.19 3.69
C PHE A 167 -4.17 -12.35 3.21
N ASN A 168 -4.74 -13.26 2.40
CA ASN A 168 -4.00 -14.39 1.85
C ASN A 168 -3.09 -13.94 0.70
N ILE A 169 -1.78 -13.89 0.95
CA ILE A 169 -0.79 -13.47 -0.04
C ILE A 169 -0.80 -14.33 -1.30
N VAL A 170 -1.11 -15.62 -1.21
CA VAL A 170 -1.18 -16.50 -2.39
C VAL A 170 -2.34 -16.07 -3.30
N GLU A 171 -3.50 -15.79 -2.73
CA GLU A 171 -4.68 -15.34 -3.46
C GLU A 171 -4.47 -13.94 -4.07
N ILE A 172 -3.84 -13.04 -3.32
CA ILE A 172 -3.46 -11.71 -3.80
C ILE A 172 -2.47 -11.82 -4.96
N ASN A 173 -1.47 -12.70 -4.87
CA ASN A 173 -0.49 -12.92 -5.94
C ASN A 173 -1.13 -13.52 -7.19
N LEU A 174 -2.13 -14.39 -7.06
CA LEU A 174 -2.91 -14.87 -8.21
C LEU A 174 -3.62 -13.71 -8.91
N ALA A 175 -4.24 -12.81 -8.14
CA ALA A 175 -4.86 -11.61 -8.70
C ALA A 175 -3.84 -10.69 -9.38
N LEU A 176 -2.70 -10.44 -8.73
CA LEU A 176 -1.63 -9.63 -9.31
C LEU A 176 -1.10 -10.24 -10.62
N TYR A 177 -0.95 -11.55 -10.67
CA TYR A 177 -0.51 -12.26 -11.86
C TYR A 177 -1.50 -12.13 -13.03
N GLU A 178 -2.80 -12.28 -12.76
CA GLU A 178 -3.86 -12.14 -13.80
C GLU A 178 -3.92 -10.73 -14.42
N PHE A 179 -3.42 -9.71 -13.70
CA PHE A 179 -3.35 -8.32 -14.17
C PHE A 179 -1.93 -7.88 -14.57
N ASP A 180 -1.00 -8.81 -14.80
CA ASP A 180 0.40 -8.55 -15.16
C ASP A 180 1.10 -7.58 -14.20
N GLN A 181 0.83 -7.70 -12.90
CA GLN A 181 1.43 -6.87 -11.87
C GLN A 181 2.55 -7.61 -11.11
N PRO A 182 3.53 -6.88 -10.53
CA PRO A 182 4.60 -7.49 -9.75
C PRO A 182 4.03 -8.21 -8.52
N LEU A 183 4.61 -9.38 -8.21
CA LEU A 183 4.17 -10.21 -7.09
C LEU A 183 4.72 -9.72 -5.75
N LEU A 184 4.03 -10.09 -4.67
CA LEU A 184 4.45 -9.86 -3.29
C LEU A 184 5.35 -11.00 -2.79
N GLY A 185 6.27 -10.70 -1.85
CA GLY A 185 7.08 -11.72 -1.19
C GLY A 185 8.22 -12.28 -2.03
N ALA A 186 8.65 -11.60 -3.09
CA ALA A 186 9.80 -12.00 -3.93
C ALA A 186 11.10 -11.37 -3.44
#